data_2e51d1fc65db9853ba5482a565463bfc
#
_entry.id   2e51d1fc65db9853ba5482a565463bfc
#
_cell.length_a   1.000
_cell.length_b   1.000
_cell.length_c   1.000
_cell.angle_alpha   90.00
_cell.angle_beta   90.00
_cell.angle_gamma   90.00
#
_symmetry.space_group_name_H-M   'P 1'
#
loop_
_entity.id
_entity.type
_entity.pdbx_description
1 polymer ?
#
loop_
_entity_poly.entity_id
_entity_poly.type
_entity_poly.pdbx_seq_one_letter_code
_entity_poly.pdbx_strand_id
1 'polypeptide(L)'
;MTDHDVIVIGGGPAGLAAALAAHENGASVLIIEREERLGGMLKQCIHDGFGLRRFGERLAGPEYVERFMDKLAQTDIEVSCRTFVTHAKKTDGGFAVTLVSSEGLRTVTGKSLVLATGCRERSAKQVLIHGTRPAGVFTAGTAQHFTNRLGVMPTKKCVILGSGDIGLIMARRLTLEGAQVLGVYEINPTPSGLTRNIHQCLTDYDIPLHLSHTVTRVFGRDRLEAVEVCKVDENYKPIPDSAERIECDALIVSVGLIPENELAQSLGVELDGHTGGPVCDAQLMTKVPGIFSCGNALHVNDLVDFVSESGEEAGRNAAAYCGKAQNRVNINIGNEFLYLVPQQLDLNADNTKTVFYFRSKKVTDKSTLRLKVNGEEVWKKTYPFLRPPEMQQLTLDMSKYGIDEKSDVRFEIEVVK
;
A
#
# COMPACT_ATOMS: atom_id res chain seq x y z
N MET A 1 5.12 7.21 -33.72
CA MET A 1 3.88 7.09 -32.96
C MET A 1 4.13 6.08 -31.84
N THR A 2 3.56 6.27 -30.67
CA THR A 2 3.54 5.28 -29.59
C THR A 2 2.44 4.26 -29.88
N ASP A 3 2.59 3.02 -29.36
CA ASP A 3 1.60 1.95 -29.57
C ASP A 3 0.33 2.24 -28.77
N HIS A 4 0.49 2.84 -27.56
CA HIS A 4 -0.61 3.19 -26.65
C HIS A 4 -0.46 4.63 -26.13
N ASP A 5 -1.56 5.23 -25.69
CA ASP A 5 -1.52 6.51 -24.98
C ASP A 5 -1.06 6.29 -23.52
N VAL A 6 -1.62 5.27 -22.85
CA VAL A 6 -1.32 4.97 -21.45
C VAL A 6 -0.92 3.50 -21.30
N ILE A 7 0.21 3.25 -20.65
CA ILE A 7 0.59 1.91 -20.19
C ILE A 7 0.42 1.83 -18.67
N VAL A 8 -0.42 0.92 -18.19
CA VAL A 8 -0.65 0.65 -16.77
C VAL A 8 0.13 -0.60 -16.37
N ILE A 9 1.03 -0.46 -15.40
CA ILE A 9 1.87 -1.54 -14.89
C ILE A 9 1.30 -2.05 -13.57
N GLY A 10 0.67 -3.23 -13.60
CA GLY A 10 -0.04 -3.88 -12.51
C GLY A 10 -1.55 -3.87 -12.71
N GLY A 11 -2.15 -5.07 -12.67
CA GLY A 11 -3.59 -5.33 -12.88
C GLY A 11 -4.37 -5.53 -11.57
N GLY A 12 -3.90 -4.95 -10.46
CA GLY A 12 -4.63 -4.90 -9.19
C GLY A 12 -5.73 -3.82 -9.19
N PRO A 13 -6.41 -3.57 -8.05
CA PRO A 13 -7.54 -2.63 -7.98
C PRO A 13 -7.17 -1.20 -8.41
N ALA A 14 -5.95 -0.73 -8.10
CA ALA A 14 -5.47 0.58 -8.58
C ALA A 14 -5.30 0.60 -10.09
N GLY A 15 -4.64 -0.42 -10.66
CA GLY A 15 -4.38 -0.47 -12.10
C GLY A 15 -5.65 -0.66 -12.93
N LEU A 16 -6.59 -1.48 -12.46
CA LEU A 16 -7.90 -1.63 -13.09
C LEU A 16 -8.68 -0.31 -13.10
N ALA A 17 -8.71 0.38 -11.97
CA ALA A 17 -9.35 1.69 -11.87
C ALA A 17 -8.67 2.74 -12.76
N ALA A 18 -7.32 2.74 -12.82
CA ALA A 18 -6.56 3.64 -13.67
C ALA A 18 -6.82 3.39 -15.16
N ALA A 19 -6.83 2.12 -15.58
CA ALA A 19 -7.05 1.76 -16.96
C ALA A 19 -8.45 2.17 -17.43
N LEU A 20 -9.48 1.86 -16.62
CA LEU A 20 -10.85 2.27 -16.92
C LEU A 20 -11.01 3.78 -17.00
N ALA A 21 -10.44 4.53 -16.04
CA ALA A 21 -10.51 5.98 -16.05
C ALA A 21 -9.74 6.59 -17.23
N ALA A 22 -8.61 6.04 -17.62
CA ALA A 22 -7.88 6.49 -18.81
C ALA A 22 -8.68 6.23 -20.10
N HIS A 23 -9.26 5.06 -20.22
CA HIS A 23 -10.12 4.68 -21.36
C HIS A 23 -11.38 5.57 -21.46
N GLU A 24 -12.05 5.84 -20.34
CA GLU A 24 -13.22 6.74 -20.28
C GLU A 24 -12.86 8.18 -20.72
N ASN A 25 -11.58 8.56 -20.64
CA ASN A 25 -11.04 9.84 -21.14
C ASN A 25 -10.45 9.72 -22.55
N GLY A 26 -10.77 8.67 -23.30
CA GLY A 26 -10.46 8.51 -24.71
C GLY A 26 -9.04 8.03 -25.02
N ALA A 27 -8.28 7.57 -24.03
CA ALA A 27 -6.95 7.02 -24.25
C ALA A 27 -6.97 5.56 -24.69
N SER A 28 -6.08 5.17 -25.60
CA SER A 28 -5.75 3.77 -25.85
C SER A 28 -4.89 3.24 -24.69
N VAL A 29 -5.26 2.11 -24.09
CA VAL A 29 -4.67 1.63 -22.84
C VAL A 29 -4.18 0.20 -22.96
N LEU A 30 -2.99 -0.07 -22.42
CA LEU A 30 -2.46 -1.42 -22.20
C LEU A 30 -2.27 -1.66 -20.70
N ILE A 31 -2.86 -2.74 -20.17
CA ILE A 31 -2.56 -3.25 -18.81
C ILE A 31 -1.53 -4.37 -18.93
N ILE A 32 -0.46 -4.27 -18.15
CA ILE A 32 0.57 -5.32 -18.03
C ILE A 32 0.47 -5.92 -16.63
N GLU A 33 0.22 -7.24 -16.56
CA GLU A 33 0.08 -7.98 -15.30
C GLU A 33 1.01 -9.21 -15.30
N ARG A 34 1.83 -9.33 -14.24
CA ARG A 34 2.75 -10.47 -14.08
C ARG A 34 2.05 -11.79 -13.74
N GLU A 35 0.93 -11.69 -13.03
CA GLU A 35 0.14 -12.85 -12.64
C GLU A 35 -0.69 -13.41 -13.82
N GLU A 36 -1.24 -14.60 -13.61
CA GLU A 36 -2.11 -15.26 -14.58
C GLU A 36 -3.44 -14.50 -14.78
N ARG A 37 -3.91 -13.82 -13.75
CA ARG A 37 -5.22 -13.14 -13.72
C ARG A 37 -5.12 -11.79 -13.06
N LEU A 38 -5.89 -10.85 -13.54
CA LEU A 38 -6.10 -9.54 -12.92
C LEU A 38 -6.67 -9.68 -11.51
N GLY A 39 -6.69 -8.57 -10.76
CA GLY A 39 -7.29 -8.46 -9.44
C GLY A 39 -6.30 -8.34 -8.29
N GLY A 40 -4.99 -8.54 -8.55
CA GLY A 40 -3.94 -8.37 -7.55
C GLY A 40 -4.17 -9.18 -6.27
N MET A 41 -3.87 -8.60 -5.12
CA MET A 41 -4.00 -9.24 -3.80
C MET A 41 -5.44 -9.52 -3.38
N LEU A 42 -6.43 -8.81 -3.94
CA LEU A 42 -7.84 -9.02 -3.58
C LEU A 42 -8.34 -10.43 -3.92
N LYS A 43 -7.73 -11.09 -4.90
CA LYS A 43 -8.08 -12.48 -5.27
C LYS A 43 -7.99 -13.48 -4.10
N GLN A 44 -7.19 -13.18 -3.08
CA GLN A 44 -7.00 -14.03 -1.89
C GLN A 44 -7.64 -13.47 -0.62
N CYS A 45 -8.15 -12.23 -0.65
CA CYS A 45 -8.78 -11.56 0.47
C CYS A 45 -10.26 -11.96 0.58
N ILE A 46 -10.55 -13.19 1.01
CA ILE A 46 -11.92 -13.73 1.06
C ILE A 46 -12.74 -13.23 2.26
N HIS A 47 -12.14 -12.47 3.19
CA HIS A 47 -12.89 -11.78 4.24
C HIS A 47 -13.66 -10.58 3.66
N ASP A 48 -14.69 -10.15 4.34
CA ASP A 48 -15.53 -9.02 3.96
C ASP A 48 -14.99 -7.67 4.49
N GLY A 49 -15.63 -6.59 4.05
CA GLY A 49 -15.33 -5.22 4.50
C GLY A 49 -14.82 -4.30 3.38
N PHE A 50 -14.72 -4.80 2.17
CA PHE A 50 -14.37 -4.02 0.98
C PHE A 50 -15.59 -3.33 0.36
N GLY A 51 -15.42 -2.16 -0.25
CA GLY A 51 -16.43 -1.50 -1.07
C GLY A 51 -17.48 -0.68 -0.32
N LEU A 52 -17.39 -0.57 0.99
CA LEU A 52 -18.37 0.19 1.79
C LEU A 52 -18.49 1.64 1.37
N ARG A 53 -17.38 2.30 1.04
CA ARG A 53 -17.39 3.70 0.58
C ARG A 53 -17.75 3.83 -0.88
N ARG A 54 -17.21 2.93 -1.71
CA ARG A 54 -17.34 3.01 -3.16
C ARG A 54 -18.68 2.50 -3.67
N PHE A 55 -19.12 1.36 -3.17
CA PHE A 55 -20.32 0.66 -3.66
C PHE A 55 -21.49 0.71 -2.68
N GLY A 56 -21.27 1.18 -1.44
CA GLY A 56 -22.28 1.10 -0.38
C GLY A 56 -22.57 -0.34 0.08
N GLU A 57 -21.77 -1.29 -0.36
CA GLU A 57 -21.94 -2.72 -0.12
C GLU A 57 -20.73 -3.28 0.63
N ARG A 58 -20.95 -4.33 1.42
CA ARG A 58 -19.91 -5.04 2.14
C ARG A 58 -19.50 -6.27 1.36
N LEU A 59 -18.45 -6.17 0.59
CA LEU A 59 -17.96 -7.18 -0.34
C LEU A 59 -16.75 -7.92 0.21
N ALA A 60 -16.50 -9.14 -0.28
CA ALA A 60 -15.21 -9.79 -0.19
C ALA A 60 -14.26 -9.23 -1.28
N GLY A 61 -12.95 -9.45 -1.11
CA GLY A 61 -11.96 -8.95 -2.06
C GLY A 61 -12.19 -9.40 -3.52
N PRO A 62 -12.45 -10.69 -3.78
CA PRO A 62 -12.80 -11.15 -5.14
C PRO A 62 -14.04 -10.46 -5.72
N GLU A 63 -15.09 -10.30 -4.92
CA GLU A 63 -16.33 -9.60 -5.36
C GLU A 63 -16.07 -8.13 -5.70
N TYR A 64 -15.22 -7.47 -4.89
CA TYR A 64 -14.85 -6.08 -5.15
C TYR A 64 -14.15 -5.92 -6.50
N VAL A 65 -13.17 -6.78 -6.80
CA VAL A 65 -12.39 -6.65 -8.03
C VAL A 65 -13.19 -7.10 -9.25
N GLU A 66 -14.13 -8.02 -9.10
CA GLU A 66 -15.01 -8.47 -10.17
C GLU A 66 -15.83 -7.31 -10.75
N ARG A 67 -16.27 -6.36 -9.91
CA ARG A 67 -16.95 -5.13 -10.37
C ARG A 67 -16.14 -4.31 -11.37
N PHE A 68 -14.81 -4.34 -11.25
CA PHE A 68 -13.91 -3.68 -12.21
C PHE A 68 -13.68 -4.54 -13.44
N MET A 69 -13.53 -5.86 -13.27
CA MET A 69 -13.33 -6.77 -14.39
C MET A 69 -14.56 -6.85 -15.30
N ASP A 70 -15.78 -6.79 -14.75
CA ASP A 70 -17.02 -6.70 -15.53
C ASP A 70 -17.07 -5.45 -16.39
N LYS A 71 -16.61 -4.30 -15.86
CA LYS A 71 -16.52 -3.08 -16.65
C LYS A 71 -15.42 -3.18 -17.71
N LEU A 72 -14.25 -3.73 -17.35
CA LEU A 72 -13.14 -3.92 -18.28
C LEU A 72 -13.53 -4.80 -19.47
N ALA A 73 -14.31 -5.85 -19.25
CA ALA A 73 -14.80 -6.75 -20.29
C ALA A 73 -15.71 -6.07 -21.34
N GLN A 74 -16.19 -4.85 -21.05
CA GLN A 74 -17.02 -4.05 -21.96
C GLN A 74 -16.20 -2.99 -22.72
N THR A 75 -14.88 -3.00 -22.59
CA THR A 75 -13.95 -2.05 -23.23
C THR A 75 -13.03 -2.77 -24.22
N ASP A 76 -12.31 -1.99 -25.02
CA ASP A 76 -11.22 -2.45 -25.90
C ASP A 76 -9.82 -2.29 -25.28
N ILE A 77 -9.74 -2.13 -23.96
CA ILE A 77 -8.49 -2.07 -23.23
C ILE A 77 -7.69 -3.35 -23.45
N GLU A 78 -6.46 -3.23 -23.95
CA GLU A 78 -5.56 -4.37 -24.12
C GLU A 78 -5.03 -4.86 -22.77
N VAL A 79 -5.06 -6.19 -22.54
CA VAL A 79 -4.57 -6.81 -21.30
C VAL A 79 -3.51 -7.86 -21.62
N SER A 80 -2.34 -7.73 -21.00
CA SER A 80 -1.23 -8.67 -21.12
C SER A 80 -0.92 -9.30 -19.76
N CYS A 81 -1.59 -10.43 -19.45
CA CYS A 81 -1.30 -11.24 -18.27
C CYS A 81 -0.07 -12.13 -18.48
N ARG A 82 0.46 -12.75 -17.39
CA ARG A 82 1.71 -13.55 -17.40
C ARG A 82 2.88 -12.82 -18.06
N THR A 83 2.90 -11.50 -17.95
CA THR A 83 3.85 -10.61 -18.61
C THR A 83 4.55 -9.74 -17.59
N PHE A 84 5.86 -9.86 -17.51
CA PHE A 84 6.68 -9.12 -16.56
C PHE A 84 7.40 -7.97 -17.24
N VAL A 85 7.39 -6.77 -16.62
CA VAL A 85 8.19 -5.63 -17.05
C VAL A 85 9.61 -5.78 -16.52
N THR A 86 10.57 -5.93 -17.43
CA THR A 86 11.98 -6.06 -17.06
C THR A 86 12.72 -4.74 -17.07
N HIS A 87 12.31 -3.81 -17.92
CA HIS A 87 12.95 -2.50 -18.09
C HIS A 87 11.97 -1.49 -18.67
N ALA A 88 12.15 -0.24 -18.31
CA ALA A 88 11.49 0.88 -18.95
C ALA A 88 12.47 2.03 -19.12
N LYS A 89 12.31 2.82 -20.19
CA LYS A 89 13.13 4.01 -20.45
C LYS A 89 12.32 5.10 -21.09
N LYS A 90 12.69 6.33 -20.80
CA LYS A 90 12.13 7.51 -21.47
C LYS A 90 12.64 7.59 -22.91
N THR A 91 11.78 8.03 -23.82
CA THR A 91 12.07 8.29 -25.26
C THR A 91 11.56 9.68 -25.62
N ASP A 92 11.87 10.16 -26.85
CA ASP A 92 11.43 11.48 -27.30
C ASP A 92 9.90 11.61 -27.37
N GLY A 93 9.16 10.50 -27.55
CA GLY A 93 7.70 10.48 -27.67
C GLY A 93 6.95 9.91 -26.46
N GLY A 94 7.62 9.61 -25.35
CA GLY A 94 7.03 8.97 -24.19
C GLY A 94 7.96 7.95 -23.54
N PHE A 95 7.54 6.69 -23.45
CA PHE A 95 8.28 5.62 -22.78
C PHE A 95 8.29 4.35 -23.62
N ALA A 96 9.41 3.63 -23.59
CA ALA A 96 9.54 2.28 -24.11
C ALA A 96 9.67 1.31 -22.96
N VAL A 97 8.81 0.28 -22.93
CA VAL A 97 8.71 -0.72 -21.86
C VAL A 97 9.03 -2.08 -22.44
N THR A 98 10.05 -2.74 -21.87
CA THR A 98 10.47 -4.09 -22.29
C THR A 98 9.76 -5.12 -21.43
N LEU A 99 9.08 -6.04 -22.09
CA LEU A 99 8.24 -7.08 -21.53
C LEU A 99 8.86 -8.45 -21.76
N VAL A 100 8.67 -9.34 -20.79
CA VAL A 100 8.98 -10.78 -20.94
C VAL A 100 7.73 -11.60 -20.63
N SER A 101 7.45 -12.57 -21.48
CA SER A 101 6.39 -13.55 -21.30
C SER A 101 6.87 -14.93 -21.81
N SER A 102 6.01 -15.93 -21.81
CA SER A 102 6.29 -17.25 -22.44
C SER A 102 6.56 -17.15 -23.94
N GLU A 103 6.13 -16.07 -24.60
CA GLU A 103 6.35 -15.82 -26.02
C GLU A 103 7.71 -15.16 -26.31
N GLY A 104 8.45 -14.77 -25.27
CA GLY A 104 9.76 -14.13 -25.38
C GLY A 104 9.76 -12.67 -24.94
N LEU A 105 10.72 -11.90 -25.49
CA LEU A 105 10.89 -10.48 -25.20
C LEU A 105 10.21 -9.64 -26.29
N ARG A 106 9.46 -8.62 -25.85
CA ARG A 106 8.92 -7.57 -26.74
C ARG A 106 9.05 -6.21 -26.08
N THR A 107 9.04 -5.16 -26.88
CA THR A 107 9.00 -3.77 -26.41
C THR A 107 7.72 -3.13 -26.90
N VAL A 108 7.04 -2.43 -26.01
CA VAL A 108 5.87 -1.62 -26.31
C VAL A 108 6.15 -0.17 -25.94
N THR A 109 5.44 0.78 -26.56
CA THR A 109 5.64 2.20 -26.32
C THR A 109 4.35 2.88 -25.89
N GLY A 110 4.44 3.83 -24.95
CA GLY A 110 3.31 4.61 -24.47
C GLY A 110 3.68 6.06 -24.23
N LYS A 111 2.70 6.97 -24.32
CA LYS A 111 2.91 8.40 -24.04
C LYS A 111 3.12 8.66 -22.55
N SER A 112 2.40 7.90 -21.70
CA SER A 112 2.48 7.99 -20.25
C SER A 112 2.49 6.60 -19.60
N LEU A 113 3.00 6.53 -18.37
CA LEU A 113 3.03 5.32 -17.54
C LEU A 113 2.25 5.54 -16.25
N VAL A 114 1.43 4.56 -15.86
CA VAL A 114 0.83 4.48 -14.53
C VAL A 114 1.45 3.31 -13.77
N LEU A 115 2.17 3.59 -12.69
CA LEU A 115 2.78 2.61 -11.82
C LEU A 115 1.77 2.19 -10.74
N ALA A 116 1.14 1.05 -10.95
CA ALA A 116 0.19 0.39 -10.05
C ALA A 116 0.76 -0.92 -9.49
N THR A 117 2.07 -0.95 -9.27
CA THR A 117 2.88 -2.12 -8.92
C THR A 117 2.59 -2.69 -7.53
N GLY A 118 1.86 -1.93 -6.69
CA GLY A 118 1.46 -2.38 -5.36
C GLY A 118 2.61 -2.40 -4.35
N CYS A 119 2.56 -3.37 -3.45
CA CYS A 119 3.55 -3.53 -2.39
C CYS A 119 3.82 -5.01 -2.13
N ARG A 120 4.93 -5.30 -1.45
CA ARG A 120 5.28 -6.62 -0.92
C ARG A 120 5.44 -6.59 0.59
N GLU A 121 5.32 -7.75 1.21
CA GLU A 121 5.50 -7.91 2.64
C GLU A 121 6.98 -7.91 3.03
N ARG A 122 7.29 -7.39 4.21
CA ARG A 122 8.62 -7.53 4.80
C ARG A 122 8.88 -8.97 5.19
N SER A 123 10.03 -9.49 4.78
CA SER A 123 10.48 -10.84 5.12
C SER A 123 11.08 -10.91 6.54
N ALA A 124 11.15 -12.11 7.10
CA ALA A 124 11.80 -12.38 8.38
C ALA A 124 13.25 -11.85 8.44
N LYS A 125 13.99 -11.89 7.32
CA LYS A 125 15.36 -11.39 7.24
C LYS A 125 15.43 -9.87 7.36
N GLN A 126 14.47 -9.14 6.82
CA GLN A 126 14.43 -7.67 6.90
C GLN A 126 14.11 -7.15 8.30
N VAL A 127 13.52 -7.99 9.15
CA VAL A 127 13.30 -7.68 10.58
C VAL A 127 14.27 -8.44 11.50
N LEU A 128 15.41 -8.90 10.94
CA LEU A 128 16.55 -9.46 11.65
C LEU A 128 16.22 -10.72 12.49
N ILE A 129 15.29 -11.56 12.04
CA ILE A 129 15.06 -12.86 12.66
C ILE A 129 16.21 -13.79 12.26
N HIS A 130 16.96 -14.26 13.26
CA HIS A 130 18.13 -15.10 13.09
C HIS A 130 17.77 -16.60 13.11
N GLY A 131 18.77 -17.44 12.92
CA GLY A 131 18.66 -18.90 13.02
C GLY A 131 18.85 -19.62 11.69
N THR A 132 18.31 -20.82 11.61
CA THR A 132 18.35 -21.66 10.40
C THR A 132 17.35 -21.17 9.34
N ARG A 133 17.27 -21.86 8.21
CA ARG A 133 16.28 -21.52 7.15
C ARG A 133 15.35 -22.70 6.87
N PRO A 134 14.56 -23.13 7.85
CA PRO A 134 13.63 -24.23 7.66
C PRO A 134 12.43 -23.80 6.81
N ALA A 135 11.72 -24.73 6.21
CA ALA A 135 10.36 -24.50 5.75
C ALA A 135 9.46 -24.13 6.96
N GLY A 136 8.38 -23.36 6.74
CA GLY A 136 7.46 -22.96 7.82
C GLY A 136 7.59 -21.51 8.27
N VAL A 137 8.54 -20.74 7.71
CA VAL A 137 8.58 -19.27 7.90
C VAL A 137 7.91 -18.62 6.69
N PHE A 138 6.71 -18.06 6.90
CA PHE A 138 5.89 -17.47 5.85
C PHE A 138 5.58 -16.01 6.16
N THR A 139 5.39 -15.18 5.16
CA THR A 139 4.67 -13.93 5.33
C THR A 139 3.16 -14.20 5.44
N ALA A 140 2.41 -13.29 6.03
CA ALA A 140 0.97 -13.46 6.22
C ALA A 140 0.23 -13.61 4.88
N GLY A 141 0.61 -12.84 3.85
CA GLY A 141 0.04 -12.97 2.50
C GLY A 141 0.38 -14.29 1.83
N THR A 142 1.58 -14.84 2.05
CA THR A 142 1.93 -16.18 1.58
C THR A 142 1.08 -17.26 2.26
N ALA A 143 0.90 -17.19 3.58
CA ALA A 143 0.03 -18.09 4.31
C ALA A 143 -1.43 -17.97 3.84
N GLN A 144 -1.89 -16.74 3.59
CA GLN A 144 -3.20 -16.46 3.02
C GLN A 144 -3.39 -17.08 1.63
N HIS A 145 -2.36 -16.99 0.78
CA HIS A 145 -2.39 -17.59 -0.54
C HIS A 145 -2.53 -19.12 -0.48
N PHE A 146 -1.73 -19.80 0.36
CA PHE A 146 -1.86 -21.23 0.58
C PHE A 146 -3.24 -21.62 1.04
N THR A 147 -3.75 -20.96 2.06
CA THR A 147 -5.03 -21.31 2.69
C THR A 147 -6.21 -20.97 1.77
N ASN A 148 -6.25 -19.74 1.22
CA ASN A 148 -7.46 -19.22 0.56
C ASN A 148 -7.52 -19.54 -0.94
N ARG A 149 -6.36 -19.71 -1.60
CA ARG A 149 -6.33 -19.97 -3.04
C ARG A 149 -5.98 -21.40 -3.41
N LEU A 150 -5.08 -22.02 -2.65
CA LEU A 150 -4.63 -23.38 -2.93
C LEU A 150 -5.34 -24.43 -2.08
N GLY A 151 -6.09 -24.04 -1.04
CA GLY A 151 -6.76 -24.97 -0.12
C GLY A 151 -5.76 -25.83 0.68
N VAL A 152 -4.54 -25.31 0.89
CA VAL A 152 -3.46 -26.02 1.59
C VAL A 152 -3.20 -25.35 2.93
N MET A 153 -3.22 -26.14 4.00
CA MET A 153 -2.86 -25.65 5.33
C MET A 153 -1.34 -25.53 5.47
N PRO A 154 -0.82 -24.31 5.68
CA PRO A 154 0.63 -24.11 5.82
C PRO A 154 1.16 -24.56 7.19
N THR A 155 0.32 -24.76 8.17
CA THR A 155 0.70 -25.02 9.56
C THR A 155 -0.37 -25.81 10.33
N LYS A 156 0.06 -26.52 11.37
CA LYS A 156 -0.82 -27.09 12.39
C LYS A 156 -0.77 -26.27 13.69
N LYS A 157 0.40 -25.67 13.98
CA LYS A 157 0.65 -24.94 15.22
C LYS A 157 1.61 -23.77 14.94
N CYS A 158 1.13 -22.53 15.01
CA CYS A 158 1.92 -21.38 14.61
C CYS A 158 2.00 -20.26 15.63
N VAL A 159 3.01 -19.43 15.46
CA VAL A 159 3.19 -18.11 16.07
C VAL A 159 3.02 -17.06 14.97
N ILE A 160 2.37 -15.95 15.28
CA ILE A 160 2.22 -14.81 14.38
C ILE A 160 3.02 -13.62 14.93
N LEU A 161 3.87 -13.02 14.11
CA LEU A 161 4.59 -11.81 14.44
C LEU A 161 3.99 -10.62 13.71
N GLY A 162 3.53 -9.62 14.48
CA GLY A 162 2.87 -8.42 14.02
C GLY A 162 1.35 -8.47 14.19
N SER A 163 0.79 -7.44 14.81
CA SER A 163 -0.64 -7.28 15.09
C SER A 163 -1.36 -6.35 14.11
N GLY A 164 -0.79 -6.11 12.93
CA GLY A 164 -1.49 -5.43 11.84
C GLY A 164 -2.68 -6.24 11.34
N ASP A 165 -3.62 -5.61 10.64
CA ASP A 165 -4.90 -6.23 10.23
C ASP A 165 -4.72 -7.56 9.49
N ILE A 166 -3.72 -7.68 8.61
CA ILE A 166 -3.46 -8.93 7.87
C ILE A 166 -3.06 -10.05 8.84
N GLY A 167 -2.21 -9.76 9.84
CA GLY A 167 -1.82 -10.73 10.87
C GLY A 167 -3.00 -11.20 11.70
N LEU A 168 -3.87 -10.25 12.11
CA LEU A 168 -5.09 -10.54 12.88
C LEU A 168 -6.08 -11.40 12.07
N ILE A 169 -6.32 -11.03 10.81
CA ILE A 169 -7.20 -11.78 9.90
C ILE A 169 -6.66 -13.20 9.69
N MET A 170 -5.35 -13.36 9.56
CA MET A 170 -4.73 -14.68 9.41
C MET A 170 -4.78 -15.50 10.69
N ALA A 171 -4.67 -14.87 11.88
CA ALA A 171 -4.86 -15.56 13.14
C ALA A 171 -6.25 -16.22 13.20
N ARG A 172 -7.29 -15.45 12.95
CA ARG A 172 -8.66 -15.96 12.85
C ARG A 172 -8.81 -17.02 11.76
N ARG A 173 -8.28 -16.75 10.55
CA ARG A 173 -8.44 -17.64 9.39
C ARG A 173 -7.83 -19.02 9.65
N LEU A 174 -6.59 -19.07 10.11
CA LEU A 174 -5.89 -20.32 10.42
C LEU A 174 -6.58 -21.11 11.54
N THR A 175 -7.10 -20.41 12.56
CA THR A 175 -7.89 -21.05 13.64
C THR A 175 -9.16 -21.68 13.11
N LEU A 176 -9.90 -20.99 12.22
CA LEU A 176 -11.11 -21.53 11.58
C LEU A 176 -10.83 -22.75 10.70
N GLU A 177 -9.65 -22.86 10.14
CA GLU A 177 -9.21 -24.02 9.35
C GLU A 177 -8.60 -25.14 10.23
N GLY A 178 -8.61 -24.98 11.56
CA GLY A 178 -8.19 -26.01 12.50
C GLY A 178 -6.72 -25.97 12.93
N ALA A 179 -5.95 -24.93 12.59
CA ALA A 179 -4.62 -24.73 13.15
C ALA A 179 -4.70 -24.12 14.56
N GLN A 180 -3.75 -24.46 15.41
CA GLN A 180 -3.55 -23.81 16.70
C GLN A 180 -2.69 -22.57 16.55
N VAL A 181 -3.26 -21.39 16.73
CA VAL A 181 -2.50 -20.13 16.83
C VAL A 181 -2.12 -19.92 18.29
N LEU A 182 -0.83 -20.01 18.60
CA LEU A 182 -0.31 -19.92 19.96
C LEU A 182 -0.34 -18.51 20.53
N GLY A 183 -0.26 -17.53 19.66
CA GLY A 183 -0.32 -16.12 20.02
C GLY A 183 0.13 -15.21 18.88
N VAL A 184 -0.25 -13.94 19.02
CA VAL A 184 0.21 -12.83 18.20
C VAL A 184 1.19 -12.00 19.02
N TYR A 185 2.36 -11.71 18.47
CA TYR A 185 3.43 -10.97 19.12
C TYR A 185 3.64 -9.65 18.40
N GLU A 186 3.59 -8.56 19.14
CA GLU A 186 3.69 -7.19 18.62
C GLU A 186 4.83 -6.45 19.28
N ILE A 187 5.70 -5.86 18.49
CA ILE A 187 6.87 -5.11 18.99
C ILE A 187 6.47 -3.80 19.69
N ASN A 188 5.37 -3.19 19.25
CA ASN A 188 4.84 -1.97 19.84
C ASN A 188 4.16 -2.24 21.19
N PRO A 189 4.10 -1.22 22.09
CA PRO A 189 3.36 -1.30 23.34
C PRO A 189 1.83 -1.21 23.12
N THR A 190 1.38 -0.98 21.90
CA THR A 190 -0.03 -0.92 21.48
C THR A 190 -0.25 -1.73 20.21
N PRO A 191 -1.44 -2.31 20.00
CA PRO A 191 -1.74 -3.02 18.76
C PRO A 191 -1.65 -2.12 17.54
N SER A 192 -1.24 -2.68 16.40
CA SER A 192 -1.10 -1.97 15.13
C SER A 192 -2.33 -2.09 14.21
N GLY A 193 -3.23 -3.03 14.49
CA GLY A 193 -4.47 -3.24 13.73
C GLY A 193 -5.66 -2.48 14.30
N LEU A 194 -6.75 -2.45 13.53
CA LEU A 194 -8.00 -1.83 13.93
C LEU A 194 -8.61 -2.55 15.15
N THR A 195 -9.16 -1.78 16.09
CA THR A 195 -9.79 -2.31 17.31
C THR A 195 -10.84 -3.38 17.02
N ARG A 196 -11.65 -3.18 15.97
CA ARG A 196 -12.63 -4.18 15.51
C ARG A 196 -11.97 -5.53 15.18
N ASN A 197 -10.84 -5.51 14.47
CA ASN A 197 -10.14 -6.73 14.07
C ASN A 197 -9.48 -7.41 15.27
N ILE A 198 -9.03 -6.68 16.30
CA ILE A 198 -8.53 -7.25 17.54
C ILE A 198 -9.63 -8.09 18.21
N HIS A 199 -10.83 -7.53 18.35
CA HIS A 199 -11.96 -8.26 18.93
C HIS A 199 -12.37 -9.47 18.09
N GLN A 200 -12.67 -9.25 16.80
CA GLN A 200 -13.20 -10.30 15.92
C GLN A 200 -12.19 -11.40 15.54
N CYS A 201 -10.90 -11.13 15.65
CA CYS A 201 -9.86 -12.07 15.21
C CYS A 201 -9.07 -12.70 16.36
N LEU A 202 -9.00 -12.04 17.52
CA LEU A 202 -8.27 -12.58 18.66
C LEU A 202 -9.19 -12.87 19.85
N THR A 203 -9.93 -11.86 20.34
CA THR A 203 -10.75 -12.02 21.55
C THR A 203 -11.82 -13.10 21.38
N ASP A 204 -12.53 -13.13 20.25
CA ASP A 204 -13.59 -14.11 19.95
C ASP A 204 -13.05 -15.55 19.80
N TYR A 205 -11.73 -15.73 19.69
CA TYR A 205 -11.07 -17.03 19.50
C TYR A 205 -10.05 -17.35 20.60
N ASP A 206 -10.04 -16.59 21.70
CA ASP A 206 -9.11 -16.75 22.82
C ASP A 206 -7.63 -16.80 22.41
N ILE A 207 -7.26 -16.07 21.34
CA ILE A 207 -5.87 -15.99 20.86
C ILE A 207 -5.14 -14.88 21.64
N PRO A 208 -4.06 -15.21 22.38
CA PRO A 208 -3.34 -14.23 23.18
C PRO A 208 -2.58 -13.23 22.32
N LEU A 209 -2.60 -11.95 22.74
CA LEU A 209 -1.82 -10.85 22.16
C LEU A 209 -0.72 -10.43 23.15
N HIS A 210 0.52 -10.54 22.72
CA HIS A 210 1.70 -10.17 23.50
C HIS A 210 2.31 -8.88 22.93
N LEU A 211 2.12 -7.76 23.63
CA LEU A 211 2.68 -6.46 23.28
C LEU A 211 4.10 -6.29 23.81
N SER A 212 4.89 -5.43 23.18
CA SER A 212 6.32 -5.21 23.49
C SER A 212 7.14 -6.51 23.41
N HIS A 213 6.84 -7.36 22.42
CA HIS A 213 7.53 -8.61 22.17
C HIS A 213 7.91 -8.74 20.68
N THR A 214 9.00 -9.44 20.42
CA THR A 214 9.41 -9.78 19.05
C THR A 214 9.96 -11.18 18.97
N VAL A 215 9.99 -11.76 17.76
CA VAL A 215 10.68 -13.02 17.46
C VAL A 215 12.13 -12.70 17.07
N THR A 216 13.09 -13.30 17.76
CA THR A 216 14.52 -13.06 17.53
C THR A 216 15.19 -14.18 16.74
N ARG A 217 14.70 -15.41 16.88
CA ARG A 217 15.32 -16.58 16.27
C ARG A 217 14.31 -17.66 15.89
N VAL A 218 14.65 -18.41 14.86
CA VAL A 218 13.95 -19.63 14.41
C VAL A 218 14.87 -20.84 14.55
N PHE A 219 14.27 -22.00 14.89
CA PHE A 219 14.93 -23.30 15.08
C PHE A 219 14.25 -24.34 14.21
N GLY A 220 15.03 -25.25 13.66
CA GLY A 220 14.59 -26.36 12.83
C GLY A 220 15.58 -26.62 11.70
N ARG A 221 15.52 -27.80 11.12
CA ARG A 221 16.36 -28.18 9.99
C ARG A 221 15.56 -28.16 8.69
N ASP A 222 14.68 -29.13 8.51
CA ASP A 222 13.88 -29.24 7.28
C ASP A 222 12.61 -28.40 7.40
N ARG A 223 12.03 -28.37 8.60
CA ARG A 223 10.86 -27.55 8.97
C ARG A 223 11.12 -26.83 10.29
N LEU A 224 10.36 -25.74 10.51
CA LEU A 224 10.36 -25.01 11.77
C LEU A 224 9.92 -25.94 12.90
N GLU A 225 10.66 -25.93 14.01
CA GLU A 225 10.38 -26.71 15.22
C GLU A 225 10.06 -25.80 16.41
N ALA A 226 10.65 -24.59 16.41
CA ALA A 226 10.39 -23.59 17.45
C ALA A 226 10.80 -22.19 17.00
N VAL A 227 10.30 -21.19 17.69
CA VAL A 227 10.76 -19.80 17.64
C VAL A 227 11.25 -19.35 19.02
N GLU A 228 12.13 -18.36 19.04
CA GLU A 228 12.52 -17.63 20.24
C GLU A 228 11.83 -16.28 20.23
N VAL A 229 11.13 -15.96 21.33
CA VAL A 229 10.44 -14.70 21.52
C VAL A 229 11.10 -13.96 22.68
N CYS A 230 11.31 -12.65 22.54
CA CYS A 230 11.85 -11.80 23.60
C CYS A 230 10.95 -10.59 23.84
N LYS A 231 10.90 -10.08 25.06
CA LYS A 231 10.44 -8.73 25.34
C LYS A 231 11.37 -7.73 24.68
N VAL A 232 10.87 -6.55 24.36
CA VAL A 232 11.68 -5.43 23.88
C VAL A 232 11.66 -4.27 24.85
N ASP A 233 12.76 -3.51 24.88
CA ASP A 233 12.86 -2.25 25.62
C ASP A 233 12.14 -1.10 24.89
N GLU A 234 12.18 0.11 25.46
CA GLU A 234 11.60 1.33 24.87
C GLU A 234 12.23 1.77 23.54
N ASN A 235 13.43 1.22 23.22
CA ASN A 235 14.11 1.43 21.93
C ASN A 235 13.89 0.27 20.95
N TYR A 236 12.92 -0.60 21.23
CA TYR A 236 12.58 -1.80 20.43
C TYR A 236 13.72 -2.83 20.34
N LYS A 237 14.68 -2.82 21.30
CA LYS A 237 15.76 -3.80 21.34
C LYS A 237 15.34 -5.00 22.17
N PRO A 238 15.57 -6.24 21.68
CA PRO A 238 15.27 -7.45 22.44
C PRO A 238 16.06 -7.48 23.77
N ILE A 239 15.38 -7.89 24.85
CA ILE A 239 15.94 -8.10 26.18
C ILE A 239 16.32 -9.60 26.30
N PRO A 240 17.62 -9.98 26.22
CA PRO A 240 18.03 -11.39 26.15
C PRO A 240 17.53 -12.27 27.28
N ASP A 241 17.52 -11.74 28.51
CA ASP A 241 17.08 -12.49 29.70
C ASP A 241 15.57 -12.79 29.74
N SER A 242 14.82 -12.25 28.79
CA SER A 242 13.39 -12.51 28.60
C SER A 242 13.10 -13.54 27.50
N ALA A 243 14.15 -14.17 26.94
CA ALA A 243 14.00 -15.13 25.86
C ALA A 243 13.18 -16.35 26.26
N GLU A 244 12.14 -16.67 25.51
CA GLU A 244 11.30 -17.83 25.65
C GLU A 244 11.27 -18.62 24.35
N ARG A 245 11.43 -19.95 24.45
CA ARG A 245 11.32 -20.85 23.30
C ARG A 245 9.90 -21.41 23.20
N ILE A 246 9.28 -21.21 22.05
CA ILE A 246 7.92 -21.67 21.75
C ILE A 246 7.95 -22.70 20.63
N GLU A 247 7.51 -23.91 20.92
CA GLU A 247 7.42 -25.00 19.96
C GLU A 247 6.26 -24.77 18.98
N CYS A 248 6.56 -24.70 17.69
CA CYS A 248 5.59 -24.49 16.61
C CYS A 248 6.18 -24.96 15.27
N ASP A 249 5.33 -25.27 14.29
CA ASP A 249 5.71 -25.72 12.97
C ASP A 249 5.66 -24.61 11.90
N ALA A 250 5.19 -23.41 12.30
CA ALA A 250 5.29 -22.22 11.45
C ALA A 250 5.40 -20.90 12.23
N LEU A 251 6.09 -19.94 11.63
CA LEU A 251 6.10 -18.53 11.96
C LEU A 251 5.45 -17.75 10.82
N ILE A 252 4.38 -17.01 11.13
CA ILE A 252 3.69 -16.14 10.20
C ILE A 252 4.12 -14.70 10.48
N VAL A 253 4.78 -14.07 9.50
CA VAL A 253 5.37 -12.73 9.62
C VAL A 253 4.42 -11.70 8.98
N SER A 254 3.91 -10.75 9.78
CA SER A 254 3.01 -9.67 9.37
C SER A 254 3.51 -8.31 9.89
N VAL A 255 4.71 -7.91 9.46
CA VAL A 255 5.48 -6.80 10.03
C VAL A 255 5.59 -5.58 9.10
N GLY A 256 4.57 -5.36 8.31
CA GLY A 256 4.43 -4.22 7.41
C GLY A 256 4.75 -4.53 5.96
N LEU A 257 4.45 -3.56 5.13
CA LEU A 257 4.51 -3.62 3.67
C LEU A 257 5.58 -2.66 3.14
N ILE A 258 6.12 -2.98 1.96
CA ILE A 258 7.09 -2.16 1.23
C ILE A 258 6.51 -1.91 -0.16
N PRO A 259 6.27 -0.66 -0.55
CA PRO A 259 5.88 -0.32 -1.92
C PRO A 259 6.89 -0.83 -2.94
N GLU A 260 6.42 -1.42 -4.04
CA GLU A 260 7.27 -1.98 -5.11
C GLU A 260 7.62 -0.91 -6.13
N ASN A 261 8.73 -0.20 -5.92
CA ASN A 261 9.14 0.97 -6.70
C ASN A 261 10.51 0.85 -7.37
N GLU A 262 11.06 -0.36 -7.51
CA GLU A 262 12.34 -0.59 -8.19
C GLU A 262 12.30 -0.11 -9.65
N LEU A 263 11.17 -0.32 -10.33
CA LEU A 263 10.97 0.18 -11.68
C LEU A 263 10.92 1.72 -11.71
N ALA A 264 10.22 2.35 -10.74
CA ALA A 264 10.19 3.80 -10.59
C ALA A 264 11.59 4.38 -10.40
N GLN A 265 12.38 3.78 -9.49
CA GLN A 265 13.77 4.19 -9.24
C GLN A 265 14.64 4.05 -10.51
N SER A 266 14.47 2.97 -11.28
CA SER A 266 15.21 2.78 -12.53
C SER A 266 14.91 3.84 -13.59
N LEU A 267 13.74 4.48 -13.51
CA LEU A 267 13.30 5.60 -14.34
C LEU A 267 13.72 6.97 -13.78
N GLY A 268 14.46 7.01 -12.67
CA GLY A 268 14.89 8.25 -12.02
C GLY A 268 13.81 8.93 -11.19
N VAL A 269 12.74 8.21 -10.83
CA VAL A 269 11.69 8.75 -9.97
C VAL A 269 12.21 8.82 -8.52
N GLU A 270 12.06 10.00 -7.92
CA GLU A 270 12.39 10.24 -6.52
C GLU A 270 11.35 9.61 -5.61
N LEU A 271 11.81 8.88 -4.59
CA LEU A 271 10.95 8.27 -3.58
C LEU A 271 10.95 9.09 -2.28
N ASP A 272 9.80 9.18 -1.65
CA ASP A 272 9.63 9.72 -0.30
C ASP A 272 10.17 8.75 0.75
N GLY A 273 10.99 9.24 1.66
CA GLY A 273 11.69 8.41 2.66
C GLY A 273 10.77 7.79 3.72
N HIS A 274 9.55 8.28 3.89
CA HIS A 274 8.59 7.79 4.88
C HIS A 274 7.61 6.79 4.28
N THR A 275 7.04 7.12 3.09
CA THR A 275 6.12 6.22 2.40
C THR A 275 6.81 5.12 1.62
N GLY A 276 8.05 5.35 1.16
CA GLY A 276 8.73 4.49 0.18
C GLY A 276 8.11 4.55 -1.22
N GLY A 277 7.11 5.41 -1.42
CA GLY A 277 6.47 5.66 -2.71
C GLY A 277 7.02 6.90 -3.42
N PRO A 278 6.68 7.12 -4.69
CA PRO A 278 7.08 8.29 -5.43
C PRO A 278 6.63 9.62 -4.81
N VAL A 279 7.50 10.61 -4.82
CA VAL A 279 7.10 12.01 -4.60
C VAL A 279 6.24 12.44 -5.79
N CYS A 280 5.02 12.90 -5.53
CA CYS A 280 4.07 13.28 -6.57
C CYS A 280 3.35 14.61 -6.27
N ASP A 281 2.74 15.16 -7.32
CA ASP A 281 1.82 16.28 -7.23
C ASP A 281 0.36 15.83 -7.01
N ALA A 282 -0.55 16.79 -6.93
CA ALA A 282 -1.98 16.56 -6.71
C ALA A 282 -2.66 15.72 -7.81
N GLN A 283 -2.08 15.67 -9.01
CA GLN A 283 -2.52 14.85 -10.13
C GLN A 283 -1.90 13.45 -10.13
N LEU A 284 -1.18 13.10 -9.06
CA LEU A 284 -0.44 11.85 -8.85
C LEU A 284 0.69 11.63 -9.89
N MET A 285 1.14 12.70 -10.56
CA MET A 285 2.30 12.65 -11.43
C MET A 285 3.57 12.82 -10.61
N THR A 286 4.54 11.95 -10.87
CA THR A 286 5.85 12.00 -10.21
C THR A 286 6.68 13.18 -10.71
N LYS A 287 7.86 13.41 -10.10
CA LYS A 287 8.80 14.42 -10.62
C LYS A 287 9.31 14.13 -12.03
N VAL A 288 9.18 12.90 -12.52
CA VAL A 288 9.46 12.54 -13.92
C VAL A 288 8.17 12.71 -14.73
N PRO A 289 8.11 13.71 -15.63
CA PRO A 289 6.89 14.01 -16.38
C PRO A 289 6.40 12.83 -17.20
N GLY A 290 5.09 12.54 -17.13
CA GLY A 290 4.44 11.43 -17.80
C GLY A 290 4.45 10.11 -17.03
N ILE A 291 5.04 10.07 -15.82
CA ILE A 291 4.96 8.92 -14.92
C ILE A 291 4.03 9.25 -13.76
N PHE A 292 2.99 8.45 -13.59
CA PHE A 292 2.01 8.53 -12.51
C PHE A 292 2.14 7.34 -11.59
N SER A 293 1.78 7.48 -10.33
CA SER A 293 1.79 6.39 -9.36
C SER A 293 0.51 6.37 -8.55
N CYS A 294 -0.02 5.17 -8.24
CA CYS A 294 -1.26 5.02 -7.52
C CYS A 294 -1.28 3.75 -6.63
N GLY A 295 -2.27 3.69 -5.75
CA GLY A 295 -2.45 2.57 -4.83
C GLY A 295 -1.28 2.37 -3.89
N ASN A 296 -0.99 1.12 -3.55
CA ASN A 296 0.04 0.79 -2.57
C ASN A 296 1.48 0.99 -3.09
N ALA A 297 1.68 1.24 -4.38
CA ALA A 297 2.96 1.69 -4.92
C ALA A 297 3.27 3.14 -4.49
N LEU A 298 2.24 3.98 -4.34
CA LEU A 298 2.38 5.38 -3.91
C LEU A 298 2.54 5.50 -2.39
N HIS A 299 1.64 4.89 -1.65
CA HIS A 299 1.70 4.71 -0.20
C HIS A 299 0.78 3.56 0.23
N VAL A 300 1.06 2.92 1.35
CA VAL A 300 0.22 1.83 1.85
C VAL A 300 -1.11 2.39 2.37
N ASN A 301 -2.21 1.90 1.80
CA ASN A 301 -3.57 2.30 2.12
C ASN A 301 -4.25 1.34 3.08
N ASP A 302 -5.15 1.86 3.95
CA ASP A 302 -5.96 1.06 4.87
C ASP A 302 -7.20 0.47 4.19
N LEU A 303 -7.71 1.16 3.16
CA LEU A 303 -8.93 0.78 2.45
C LEU A 303 -8.67 0.65 0.95
N VAL A 304 -9.18 -0.42 0.35
CA VAL A 304 -9.09 -0.62 -1.10
C VAL A 304 -9.85 0.44 -1.89
N ASP A 305 -10.88 1.03 -1.29
CA ASP A 305 -11.63 2.15 -1.90
C ASP A 305 -10.68 3.31 -2.24
N PHE A 306 -9.76 3.66 -1.34
CA PHE A 306 -8.73 4.70 -1.59
C PHE A 306 -7.71 4.27 -2.66
N VAL A 307 -7.37 2.98 -2.69
CA VAL A 307 -6.50 2.40 -3.73
C VAL A 307 -7.11 2.61 -5.12
N SER A 308 -8.40 2.34 -5.27
CA SER A 308 -9.11 2.52 -6.53
C SER A 308 -9.35 3.99 -6.88
N GLU A 309 -9.67 4.84 -5.87
CA GLU A 309 -9.80 6.30 -6.05
C GLU A 309 -8.50 6.91 -6.60
N SER A 310 -7.35 6.54 -6.02
CA SER A 310 -6.04 7.00 -6.52
C SER A 310 -5.72 6.46 -7.91
N GLY A 311 -6.17 5.24 -8.22
CA GLY A 311 -6.06 4.68 -9.57
C GLY A 311 -6.82 5.50 -10.60
N GLU A 312 -8.09 5.81 -10.33
CA GLU A 312 -8.92 6.64 -11.21
C GLU A 312 -8.29 8.03 -11.46
N GLU A 313 -7.78 8.64 -10.40
CA GLU A 313 -7.12 9.95 -10.51
C GLU A 313 -5.87 9.87 -11.38
N ALA A 314 -4.99 8.90 -11.13
CA ALA A 314 -3.79 8.68 -11.93
C ALA A 314 -4.11 8.37 -13.40
N GLY A 315 -5.11 7.53 -13.66
CA GLY A 315 -5.53 7.15 -15.01
C GLY A 315 -6.09 8.31 -15.82
N ARG A 316 -6.97 9.10 -15.19
CA ARG A 316 -7.54 10.32 -15.81
C ARG A 316 -6.44 11.31 -16.19
N ASN A 317 -5.52 11.57 -15.28
CA ASN A 317 -4.44 12.52 -15.52
C ASN A 317 -3.38 11.98 -16.51
N ALA A 318 -3.14 10.67 -16.52
CA ALA A 318 -2.26 10.03 -17.51
C ALA A 318 -2.82 10.13 -18.94
N ALA A 319 -4.15 9.98 -19.11
CA ALA A 319 -4.82 10.16 -20.40
C ALA A 319 -4.74 11.63 -20.88
N ALA A 320 -4.90 12.58 -19.97
CA ALA A 320 -4.83 14.01 -20.28
C ALA A 320 -3.40 14.54 -20.47
N TYR A 321 -2.38 13.72 -20.20
CA TYR A 321 -0.98 14.15 -20.26
C TYR A 321 -0.55 14.51 -21.70
N CYS A 322 -0.10 15.74 -21.90
CA CYS A 322 0.30 16.27 -23.20
C CYS A 322 1.71 16.90 -23.22
N GLY A 323 2.54 16.56 -22.23
CA GLY A 323 3.94 17.02 -22.18
C GLY A 323 4.11 18.48 -21.76
N LYS A 324 3.08 19.17 -21.25
CA LYS A 324 3.19 20.55 -20.77
C LYS A 324 4.17 20.66 -19.62
N ALA A 325 4.85 21.81 -19.56
CA ALA A 325 5.73 22.16 -18.46
C ALA A 325 4.93 22.26 -17.16
N GLN A 326 5.52 21.74 -16.08
CA GLN A 326 4.94 21.77 -14.74
C GLN A 326 5.49 22.97 -13.96
N ASN A 327 4.64 23.53 -13.12
CA ASN A 327 4.99 24.59 -12.20
C ASN A 327 4.66 24.16 -10.77
N ARG A 328 5.62 23.54 -10.08
CA ARG A 328 5.39 22.85 -8.83
C ARG A 328 5.82 23.64 -7.60
N VAL A 329 4.96 23.68 -6.62
CA VAL A 329 5.25 24.17 -5.27
C VAL A 329 5.24 22.99 -4.29
N ASN A 330 6.21 22.97 -3.35
CA ASN A 330 6.28 21.92 -2.33
C ASN A 330 5.29 22.18 -1.21
N ILE A 331 4.75 21.10 -0.66
CA ILE A 331 3.93 21.10 0.54
C ILE A 331 4.78 20.60 1.71
N ASN A 332 5.04 21.46 2.66
CA ASN A 332 5.79 21.15 3.86
C ASN A 332 4.88 20.58 4.96
N ILE A 333 5.41 19.74 5.85
CA ILE A 333 4.68 19.17 6.97
C ILE A 333 5.41 19.39 8.29
N GLY A 334 4.65 19.50 9.39
CA GLY A 334 5.19 19.53 10.75
C GLY A 334 5.72 18.17 11.18
N ASN A 335 6.49 18.14 12.28
CA ASN A 335 7.11 16.93 12.83
C ASN A 335 6.11 15.90 13.38
N GLU A 336 4.85 16.29 13.55
CA GLU A 336 3.74 15.46 14.02
C GLU A 336 3.23 14.49 12.96
N PHE A 337 3.55 14.74 11.69
CA PHE A 337 3.20 13.84 10.59
C PHE A 337 4.22 12.71 10.45
N LEU A 338 3.72 11.52 10.16
CA LEU A 338 4.53 10.45 9.62
C LEU A 338 4.77 10.70 8.12
N TYR A 339 3.72 11.05 7.38
CA TYR A 339 3.77 11.48 5.98
C TYR A 339 2.51 12.26 5.59
N LEU A 340 2.59 12.93 4.44
CA LEU A 340 1.46 13.51 3.71
C LEU A 340 1.69 13.28 2.21
N VAL A 341 0.64 12.86 1.49
CA VAL A 341 0.65 12.65 0.04
C VAL A 341 -0.59 13.36 -0.53
N PRO A 342 -0.47 14.13 -1.62
CA PRO A 342 0.72 14.46 -2.39
C PRO A 342 1.65 15.44 -1.65
N GLN A 343 2.93 15.48 -2.07
CA GLN A 343 3.94 16.36 -1.51
C GLN A 343 4.11 17.67 -2.28
N GLN A 344 3.46 17.79 -3.42
CA GLN A 344 3.57 18.96 -4.30
C GLN A 344 2.20 19.34 -4.88
N LEU A 345 2.07 20.59 -5.31
CA LEU A 345 0.99 21.08 -6.17
C LEU A 345 1.60 21.53 -7.51
N ASP A 346 0.98 21.17 -8.63
CA ASP A 346 1.26 21.79 -9.92
C ASP A 346 0.30 22.97 -10.12
N LEU A 347 0.82 24.19 -10.13
CA LEU A 347 0.04 25.42 -10.26
C LEU A 347 -0.60 25.55 -11.66
N ASN A 348 -0.14 24.79 -12.64
CA ASN A 348 -0.72 24.74 -13.98
C ASN A 348 -1.88 23.76 -14.11
N ALA A 349 -2.14 22.95 -13.07
CA ALA A 349 -3.19 21.95 -13.04
C ALA A 349 -4.44 22.43 -12.28
N ASP A 350 -5.53 21.68 -12.41
CA ASP A 350 -6.74 21.91 -11.61
C ASP A 350 -6.53 21.40 -10.18
N ASN A 351 -6.50 22.32 -9.23
CA ASN A 351 -6.35 22.06 -7.81
C ASN A 351 -7.65 22.32 -7.01
N THR A 352 -8.81 22.39 -7.68
CA THR A 352 -10.12 22.63 -7.03
C THR A 352 -10.56 21.45 -6.17
N LYS A 353 -10.03 20.25 -6.43
CA LYS A 353 -10.30 19.03 -5.67
C LYS A 353 -9.01 18.26 -5.40
N THR A 354 -8.18 18.76 -4.50
CA THR A 354 -6.96 18.06 -4.09
C THR A 354 -7.25 17.10 -2.93
N VAL A 355 -6.95 15.82 -3.13
CA VAL A 355 -7.13 14.77 -2.11
C VAL A 355 -5.80 14.50 -1.43
N PHE A 356 -5.75 14.72 -0.13
CA PHE A 356 -4.60 14.45 0.71
C PHE A 356 -4.81 13.20 1.54
N TYR A 357 -3.77 12.38 1.67
CA TYR A 357 -3.67 11.27 2.59
C TYR A 357 -2.54 11.50 3.58
N PHE A 358 -2.78 11.29 4.87
CA PHE A 358 -1.75 11.48 5.88
C PHE A 358 -1.89 10.52 7.05
N ARG A 359 -0.80 10.34 7.80
CA ARG A 359 -0.78 9.65 9.10
C ARG A 359 -0.09 10.54 10.12
N SER A 360 -0.60 10.51 11.35
CA SER A 360 0.11 11.10 12.49
C SER A 360 1.28 10.21 12.90
N LYS A 361 2.32 10.82 13.44
CA LYS A 361 3.51 10.10 13.96
C LYS A 361 3.26 9.49 15.33
N LYS A 362 2.38 10.07 16.12
CA LYS A 362 2.05 9.65 17.48
C LYS A 362 0.54 9.61 17.68
N VAL A 363 0.12 8.83 18.66
CA VAL A 363 -1.25 8.90 19.17
C VAL A 363 -1.45 10.28 19.77
N THR A 364 -2.48 10.99 19.34
CA THR A 364 -2.87 12.29 19.89
C THR A 364 -4.36 12.27 20.19
N ASP A 365 -4.72 12.89 21.29
CA ASP A 365 -6.10 13.23 21.61
C ASP A 365 -6.59 14.34 20.67
N LYS A 366 -7.59 15.13 21.07
CA LYS A 366 -8.15 16.21 20.27
C LYS A 366 -7.06 17.08 19.64
N SER A 367 -6.99 17.11 18.32
CA SER A 367 -5.95 17.80 17.56
C SER A 367 -6.56 18.62 16.43
N THR A 368 -5.93 19.74 16.13
CA THR A 368 -6.33 20.61 15.00
C THR A 368 -5.27 20.52 13.90
N LEU A 369 -5.69 20.05 12.73
CA LEU A 369 -4.94 20.14 11.48
C LEU A 369 -5.12 21.55 10.90
N ARG A 370 -4.00 22.22 10.59
CA ARG A 370 -3.95 23.56 10.03
C ARG A 370 -3.24 23.57 8.69
N LEU A 371 -3.75 24.33 7.75
CA LEU A 371 -3.04 24.70 6.53
C LEU A 371 -2.62 26.15 6.67
N LYS A 372 -1.32 26.39 6.48
CA LYS A 372 -0.73 27.72 6.43
C LYS A 372 -0.14 28.00 5.04
N VAL A 373 -0.35 29.21 4.55
CA VAL A 373 0.28 29.74 3.34
C VAL A 373 1.04 31.00 3.74
N ASN A 374 2.34 31.04 3.49
CA ASN A 374 3.23 32.16 3.85
C ASN A 374 3.13 32.54 5.35
N GLY A 375 2.93 31.51 6.21
CA GLY A 375 2.80 31.68 7.67
C GLY A 375 1.39 32.01 8.17
N GLU A 376 0.45 32.39 7.30
CA GLU A 376 -0.95 32.69 7.66
C GLU A 376 -1.81 31.42 7.65
N GLU A 377 -2.65 31.22 8.70
CA GLU A 377 -3.62 30.14 8.75
C GLU A 377 -4.77 30.42 7.77
N VAL A 378 -4.87 29.60 6.70
CA VAL A 378 -5.91 29.75 5.67
C VAL A 378 -7.03 28.72 5.82
N TRP A 379 -6.77 27.62 6.53
CA TRP A 379 -7.75 26.56 6.79
C TRP A 379 -7.39 25.73 8.01
N LYS A 380 -8.42 25.16 8.68
CA LYS A 380 -8.26 24.22 9.79
C LYS A 380 -9.40 23.22 9.91
N LYS A 381 -9.09 22.06 10.50
CA LYS A 381 -10.04 21.00 10.86
C LYS A 381 -9.63 20.33 12.15
N THR A 382 -10.59 20.13 13.07
CA THR A 382 -10.34 19.42 14.32
C THR A 382 -10.68 17.94 14.19
N TYR A 383 -9.80 17.09 14.70
CA TYR A 383 -9.97 15.65 14.83
C TYR A 383 -10.11 15.29 16.32
N PRO A 384 -11.06 14.40 16.69
CA PRO A 384 -11.23 14.00 18.09
C PRO A 384 -10.02 13.22 18.60
N PHE A 385 -9.35 12.48 17.72
CA PHE A 385 -8.11 11.76 17.95
C PHE A 385 -7.42 11.48 16.62
N LEU A 386 -6.11 11.27 16.65
CA LEU A 386 -5.32 10.75 15.53
C LEU A 386 -4.46 9.59 16.04
N ARG A 387 -4.39 8.52 15.26
CA ARG A 387 -3.60 7.32 15.57
C ARG A 387 -2.71 6.93 14.39
N PRO A 388 -1.43 6.61 14.61
CA PRO A 388 -0.50 6.25 13.53
C PRO A 388 -0.98 5.12 12.59
N PRO A 389 -1.67 4.06 13.08
CA PRO A 389 -2.18 3.01 12.21
C PRO A 389 -3.33 3.45 11.30
N GLU A 390 -4.02 4.55 11.62
CA GLU A 390 -5.21 5.00 10.90
C GLU A 390 -4.87 6.13 9.92
N MET A 391 -4.95 5.83 8.62
CA MET A 391 -4.77 6.82 7.56
C MET A 391 -5.97 7.76 7.50
N GLN A 392 -5.70 9.05 7.41
CA GLN A 392 -6.71 10.09 7.24
C GLN A 392 -6.75 10.54 5.79
N GLN A 393 -7.96 10.78 5.28
CA GLN A 393 -8.21 11.41 3.99
C GLN A 393 -8.80 12.81 4.19
N LEU A 394 -8.32 13.78 3.41
CA LEU A 394 -8.76 15.15 3.41
C LEU A 394 -8.87 15.66 1.98
N THR A 395 -10.00 16.26 1.62
CA THR A 395 -10.17 16.91 0.31
C THR A 395 -10.26 18.41 0.51
N LEU A 396 -9.44 19.17 -0.21
CA LEU A 396 -9.41 20.64 -0.18
C LEU A 396 -9.43 21.21 -1.59
N ASP A 397 -10.01 22.41 -1.69
CA ASP A 397 -9.90 23.25 -2.87
C ASP A 397 -8.70 24.19 -2.67
N MET A 398 -7.54 23.77 -3.19
CA MET A 398 -6.29 24.50 -3.03
C MET A 398 -6.21 25.75 -3.90
N SER A 399 -7.05 25.89 -4.92
CA SER A 399 -7.12 27.07 -5.78
C SER A 399 -7.56 28.35 -5.05
N LYS A 400 -8.22 28.20 -3.90
CA LYS A 400 -8.74 29.32 -3.10
C LYS A 400 -7.70 30.09 -2.28
N TYR A 401 -6.50 29.54 -2.11
CA TYR A 401 -5.54 30.04 -1.14
C TYR A 401 -4.44 30.94 -1.73
N GLY A 402 -4.56 31.33 -3.01
CA GLY A 402 -3.62 32.26 -3.67
C GLY A 402 -2.18 31.79 -3.69
N ILE A 403 -1.97 30.47 -3.87
CA ILE A 403 -0.65 29.84 -3.89
C ILE A 403 0.05 30.14 -5.19
N ASP A 404 1.29 30.64 -5.10
CA ASP A 404 2.21 30.91 -6.21
C ASP A 404 3.53 30.16 -6.05
N GLU A 405 4.46 30.32 -6.99
CA GLU A 405 5.76 29.64 -7.03
C GLU A 405 6.66 29.91 -5.81
N LYS A 406 6.42 31.01 -5.08
CA LYS A 406 7.22 31.43 -3.91
C LYS A 406 6.54 31.13 -2.60
N SER A 407 5.32 30.61 -2.65
CA SER A 407 4.52 30.34 -1.45
C SER A 407 5.12 29.24 -0.59
N ASP A 408 5.23 29.47 0.72
CA ASP A 408 5.47 28.43 1.73
C ASP A 408 4.11 27.82 2.12
N VAL A 409 3.84 26.63 1.57
CA VAL A 409 2.62 25.86 1.89
C VAL A 409 2.95 24.83 2.94
N ARG A 410 2.24 24.85 4.09
CA ARG A 410 2.57 23.99 5.22
C ARG A 410 1.34 23.44 5.92
N PHE A 411 1.35 22.13 6.19
CA PHE A 411 0.41 21.49 7.11
C PHE A 411 1.05 21.28 8.49
N GLU A 412 0.29 21.57 9.54
CA GLU A 412 0.68 21.39 10.94
C GLU A 412 -0.44 20.71 11.72
N ILE A 413 -0.09 19.83 12.68
CA ILE A 413 -1.02 19.25 13.64
C ILE A 413 -0.70 19.86 15.00
N GLU A 414 -1.68 20.51 15.61
CA GLU A 414 -1.58 21.08 16.95
C GLU A 414 -2.48 20.29 17.90
N VAL A 415 -1.90 19.76 18.97
CA VAL A 415 -2.68 19.08 20.03
C VAL A 415 -3.39 20.13 20.86
N VAL A 416 -4.70 20.03 20.93
CA VAL A 416 -5.52 20.93 21.75
C VAL A 416 -5.41 20.45 23.20
N LYS A 417 -4.77 21.28 24.02
CA LYS A 417 -4.63 21.04 25.46
C LYS A 417 -5.95 21.18 26.19
#